data_413065000f90329ec2a89ac9099a75dd
#
_entry.id   413065000f90329ec2a89ac9099a75dd
#
_cell.length_a   1.000
_cell.length_b   1.000
_cell.length_c   1.000
_cell.angle_alpha   90.00
_cell.angle_beta   90.00
_cell.angle_gamma   90.00
#
_symmetry.space_group_name_H-M   'P 1'
#
loop_
_entity.id
_entity.type
_entity.pdbx_description
1 polymer ?
#
loop_
_entity_poly.entity_id
_entity_poly.type
_entity_poly.pdbx_seq_one_letter_code
_entity_poly.pdbx_strand_id
1 'polypeptide(L)'
;MFHKEGFTIIIVSFVLIAVTAMLTEQFIGLKWLRITIQIALLVLLVLILQFFRNPDRPPLALEDAVVSPVDGKVVIVKEVEEPEYFKGRRLQVSIFMSPLNVHVTRYPVSGEVVFSKYHPGKYLVAWHPKSSTLNERTTIVVDNPTYGEVLYRQIAGAVARRIVNYAEEGQTVTQGTDAGFIKFGSRVDVFLPVETSVLVKEGQVVKGGVTLITSKN
;
A
#
# COMPACT_ATOMS: atom_id res chain seq x y z
N MET A 1 -12.61 -3.02 10.31
CA MET A 1 -12.09 -1.90 11.14
C MET A 1 -11.49 -0.85 10.22
N PHE A 2 -11.35 0.41 10.67
CA PHE A 2 -10.69 1.46 9.86
C PHE A 2 -9.25 1.67 10.33
N HIS A 3 -8.40 2.07 9.40
CA HIS A 3 -7.01 2.38 9.69
C HIS A 3 -6.88 3.73 10.41
N LYS A 4 -5.92 3.86 11.35
CA LYS A 4 -5.72 5.06 12.18
C LYS A 4 -5.49 6.34 11.35
N GLU A 5 -4.82 6.23 10.19
CA GLU A 5 -4.59 7.33 9.26
C GLU A 5 -5.87 7.87 8.59
N GLY A 6 -6.98 7.16 8.73
CA GLY A 6 -8.29 7.55 8.19
C GLY A 6 -9.20 8.26 9.18
N PHE A 7 -9.03 8.12 10.49
CA PHE A 7 -10.02 8.58 11.46
C PHE A 7 -10.36 10.07 11.31
N THR A 8 -9.37 10.94 11.26
CA THR A 8 -9.60 12.38 11.10
C THR A 8 -10.33 12.69 9.78
N ILE A 9 -9.89 12.08 8.67
CA ILE A 9 -10.50 12.30 7.36
C ILE A 9 -11.94 11.78 7.34
N ILE A 10 -12.21 10.61 7.90
CA ILE A 10 -13.55 10.02 7.98
C ILE A 10 -14.48 10.94 8.79
N ILE A 11 -14.05 11.39 9.97
CA ILE A 11 -14.88 12.26 10.84
C ILE A 11 -15.18 13.59 10.14
N VAL A 12 -14.15 14.26 9.63
CA VAL A 12 -14.32 15.55 8.94
C VAL A 12 -15.21 15.39 7.70
N SER A 13 -14.98 14.37 6.89
CA SER A 13 -15.81 14.11 5.71
C SER A 13 -17.26 13.80 6.07
N PHE A 14 -17.48 13.01 7.14
CA PHE A 14 -18.83 12.72 7.62
C PHE A 14 -19.57 13.99 8.03
N VAL A 15 -18.93 14.87 8.81
CA VAL A 15 -19.53 16.14 9.23
C VAL A 15 -19.84 17.04 8.03
N LEU A 16 -18.88 17.19 7.09
CA LEU A 16 -19.09 18.00 5.89
C LEU A 16 -20.24 17.45 5.02
N ILE A 17 -20.31 16.14 4.83
CA ILE A 17 -21.37 15.48 4.07
C ILE A 17 -22.72 15.68 4.75
N ALA A 18 -22.79 15.50 6.08
CA ALA A 18 -24.03 15.70 6.84
C ALA A 18 -24.52 17.16 6.73
N VAL A 19 -23.65 18.13 6.94
CA VAL A 19 -23.99 19.57 6.80
C VAL A 19 -24.45 19.87 5.37
N THR A 20 -23.73 19.39 4.36
CA THR A 20 -24.11 19.61 2.95
C THR A 20 -25.47 18.97 2.66
N ALA A 21 -25.74 17.78 3.16
CA ALA A 21 -27.05 17.13 2.98
C ALA A 21 -28.19 17.92 3.64
N MET A 22 -27.97 18.48 4.84
CA MET A 22 -28.95 19.34 5.52
C MET A 22 -29.19 20.65 4.73
N LEU A 23 -28.13 21.28 4.22
CA LEU A 23 -28.26 22.50 3.41
C LEU A 23 -29.01 22.22 2.09
N THR A 24 -28.73 21.09 1.44
CA THR A 24 -29.46 20.71 0.22
C THR A 24 -30.95 20.47 0.48
N GLU A 25 -31.31 19.92 1.65
CA GLU A 25 -32.71 19.75 2.04
C GLU A 25 -33.42 21.11 2.23
N GLN A 26 -32.74 22.09 2.81
CA GLN A 26 -33.32 23.39 3.13
C GLN A 26 -33.39 24.34 1.91
N PHE A 27 -32.36 24.34 1.07
CA PHE A 27 -32.20 25.36 0.00
C PHE A 27 -32.54 24.85 -1.40
N ILE A 28 -32.62 23.54 -1.64
CA ILE A 28 -32.90 23.02 -2.98
C ILE A 28 -34.37 22.54 -3.07
N GLY A 29 -35.22 23.36 -3.70
CA GLY A 29 -36.62 23.05 -3.92
C GLY A 29 -36.88 21.96 -4.97
N LEU A 30 -35.96 21.76 -5.92
CA LEU A 30 -36.08 20.74 -6.97
C LEU A 30 -35.78 19.34 -6.41
N LYS A 31 -36.85 18.55 -6.21
CA LYS A 31 -36.76 17.23 -5.54
C LYS A 31 -35.76 16.28 -6.20
N TRP A 32 -35.75 16.18 -7.53
CA TRP A 32 -34.84 15.28 -8.24
C TRP A 32 -33.38 15.69 -8.06
N LEU A 33 -33.07 17.00 -8.11
CA LEU A 33 -31.71 17.51 -7.91
C LEU A 33 -31.22 17.24 -6.50
N ARG A 34 -32.05 17.48 -5.50
CA ARG A 34 -31.76 17.19 -4.09
C ARG A 34 -31.43 15.72 -3.88
N ILE A 35 -32.26 14.79 -4.39
CA ILE A 35 -32.04 13.36 -4.29
C ILE A 35 -30.71 12.95 -4.95
N THR A 36 -30.46 13.50 -6.16
CA THR A 36 -29.20 13.21 -6.87
C THR A 36 -27.97 13.61 -6.05
N ILE A 37 -27.99 14.81 -5.45
CA ILE A 37 -26.88 15.29 -4.61
C ILE A 37 -26.74 14.39 -3.36
N GLN A 38 -27.81 14.04 -2.69
CA GLN A 38 -27.77 13.18 -1.51
C GLN A 38 -27.20 11.78 -1.82
N ILE A 39 -27.60 11.20 -2.97
CA ILE A 39 -27.02 9.93 -3.45
C ILE A 39 -25.51 10.11 -3.73
N ALA A 40 -25.10 11.17 -4.39
CA ALA A 40 -23.69 11.43 -4.67
C ALA A 40 -22.87 11.59 -3.38
N LEU A 41 -23.41 12.28 -2.37
CA LEU A 41 -22.77 12.43 -1.05
C LEU A 41 -22.66 11.08 -0.32
N LEU A 42 -23.69 10.24 -0.39
CA LEU A 42 -23.66 8.89 0.18
C LEU A 42 -22.59 8.03 -0.49
N VAL A 43 -22.55 8.04 -1.84
CA VAL A 43 -21.51 7.31 -2.60
C VAL A 43 -20.12 7.79 -2.22
N LEU A 44 -19.91 9.11 -2.10
CA LEU A 44 -18.64 9.67 -1.66
C LEU A 44 -18.23 9.18 -0.25
N LEU A 45 -19.19 9.17 0.69
CA LEU A 45 -18.95 8.65 2.04
C LEU A 45 -18.52 7.17 1.99
N VAL A 46 -19.25 6.35 1.24
CA VAL A 46 -18.94 4.92 1.07
C VAL A 46 -17.54 4.73 0.49
N LEU A 47 -17.15 5.52 -0.52
CA LEU A 47 -15.79 5.46 -1.10
C LEU A 47 -14.70 5.84 -0.10
N ILE A 48 -14.92 6.84 0.75
CA ILE A 48 -13.99 7.23 1.82
C ILE A 48 -13.85 6.10 2.84
N LEU A 49 -14.95 5.52 3.30
CA LEU A 49 -14.94 4.40 4.25
C LEU A 49 -14.24 3.18 3.64
N GLN A 50 -14.54 2.86 2.38
CA GLN A 50 -13.93 1.79 1.61
C GLN A 50 -12.40 1.96 1.51
N PHE A 51 -11.94 3.19 1.26
CA PHE A 51 -10.52 3.50 1.11
C PHE A 51 -9.73 3.29 2.40
N PHE A 52 -10.28 3.73 3.54
CA PHE A 52 -9.60 3.63 4.84
C PHE A 52 -9.90 2.33 5.61
N ARG A 53 -10.52 1.33 4.97
CA ARG A 53 -10.77 0.04 5.63
C ARG A 53 -9.44 -0.67 5.92
N ASN A 54 -9.36 -1.26 7.08
CA ASN A 54 -8.27 -2.16 7.48
C ASN A 54 -8.89 -3.48 7.96
N PRO A 55 -9.02 -4.48 7.07
CA PRO A 55 -9.52 -5.79 7.46
C PRO A 55 -8.54 -6.44 8.44
N ASP A 56 -9.09 -7.09 9.45
CA ASP A 56 -8.30 -7.89 10.36
C ASP A 56 -7.71 -9.09 9.60
N ARG A 57 -6.38 -9.22 9.67
CA ARG A 57 -5.62 -10.30 9.05
C ARG A 57 -4.55 -10.72 10.03
N PRO A 58 -4.77 -11.79 10.77
CA PRO A 58 -3.76 -12.29 11.69
C PRO A 58 -2.45 -12.59 10.94
N PRO A 59 -1.30 -12.18 11.48
CA PRO A 59 0.00 -12.47 10.89
C PRO A 59 0.18 -13.98 10.70
N LEU A 60 0.60 -14.39 9.52
CA LEU A 60 0.92 -15.80 9.26
C LEU A 60 2.20 -16.23 9.99
N ALA A 61 3.12 -15.26 10.20
CA ALA A 61 4.41 -15.44 10.88
C ALA A 61 5.21 -16.65 10.35
N LEU A 62 5.21 -16.83 9.02
CA LEU A 62 5.93 -17.91 8.35
C LEU A 62 7.40 -17.50 8.18
N GLU A 63 8.32 -18.22 8.82
CA GLU A 63 9.76 -17.91 8.77
C GLU A 63 10.37 -18.18 7.39
N ASP A 64 9.80 -19.11 6.66
CA ASP A 64 10.26 -19.59 5.35
C ASP A 64 9.52 -19.01 4.15
N ALA A 65 8.71 -17.96 4.37
CA ALA A 65 7.91 -17.36 3.32
C ALA A 65 8.00 -15.82 3.31
N VAL A 66 7.80 -15.24 2.13
CA VAL A 66 7.59 -13.80 1.93
C VAL A 66 6.14 -13.58 1.51
N VAL A 67 5.40 -12.75 2.26
CA VAL A 67 4.01 -12.42 1.93
C VAL A 67 3.92 -11.13 1.12
N SER A 68 2.84 -10.99 0.36
CA SER A 68 2.52 -9.72 -0.30
C SER A 68 2.39 -8.60 0.75
N PRO A 69 3.09 -7.48 0.60
CA PRO A 69 2.96 -6.36 1.52
C PRO A 69 1.65 -5.59 1.37
N VAL A 70 0.92 -5.74 0.26
CA VAL A 70 -0.28 -4.97 -0.05
C VAL A 70 -1.32 -5.76 -0.83
N ASP A 71 -2.56 -5.27 -0.84
CA ASP A 71 -3.59 -5.71 -1.77
C ASP A 71 -3.37 -5.06 -3.12
N GLY A 72 -3.40 -5.84 -4.19
CA GLY A 72 -3.24 -5.27 -5.51
C GLY A 72 -3.11 -6.31 -6.61
N LYS A 73 -2.61 -5.85 -7.74
CA LYS A 73 -2.30 -6.69 -8.91
C LYS A 73 -0.80 -6.69 -9.16
N VAL A 74 -0.21 -7.86 -9.30
CA VAL A 74 1.19 -8.01 -9.71
C VAL A 74 1.35 -7.47 -11.12
N VAL A 75 2.26 -6.52 -11.32
CA VAL A 75 2.48 -5.86 -12.60
C VAL A 75 3.88 -6.08 -13.16
N ILE A 76 4.84 -6.50 -12.33
CA ILE A 76 6.22 -6.79 -12.73
C ILE A 76 6.71 -7.98 -11.90
N VAL A 77 7.33 -8.95 -12.58
CA VAL A 77 8.17 -10.01 -11.99
C VAL A 77 9.39 -10.15 -12.88
N LYS A 78 10.51 -9.53 -12.52
CA LYS A 78 11.75 -9.57 -13.32
C LYS A 78 12.99 -9.25 -12.49
N GLU A 79 14.13 -9.65 -13.00
CA GLU A 79 15.42 -9.20 -12.50
C GLU A 79 15.70 -7.74 -12.89
N VAL A 80 16.20 -6.97 -11.95
CA VAL A 80 16.57 -5.57 -12.14
C VAL A 80 17.86 -5.25 -11.39
N GLU A 81 18.55 -4.19 -11.80
CA GLU A 81 19.56 -3.54 -10.98
C GLU A 81 18.87 -2.70 -9.89
N GLU A 82 19.16 -2.96 -8.62
CA GLU A 82 18.72 -2.13 -7.51
C GLU A 82 19.86 -1.16 -7.13
N PRO A 83 19.76 0.14 -7.48
CA PRO A 83 20.90 1.05 -7.43
C PRO A 83 21.08 1.75 -6.08
N GLU A 84 20.13 1.66 -5.14
CA GLU A 84 20.11 2.46 -3.92
C GLU A 84 20.82 1.75 -2.78
N TYR A 85 20.33 0.60 -2.37
CA TYR A 85 20.80 -0.14 -1.21
C TYR A 85 21.76 -1.26 -1.59
N PHE A 86 21.29 -2.21 -2.41
CA PHE A 86 22.09 -3.38 -2.78
C PHE A 86 23.18 -3.08 -3.80
N LYS A 87 22.98 -2.09 -4.67
CA LYS A 87 23.89 -1.76 -5.79
C LYS A 87 24.22 -2.99 -6.62
N GLY A 88 23.21 -3.79 -6.92
CA GLY A 88 23.35 -5.06 -7.61
C GLY A 88 22.01 -5.64 -8.05
N ARG A 89 22.07 -6.80 -8.72
CA ARG A 89 20.88 -7.46 -9.29
C ARG A 89 19.99 -8.03 -8.19
N ARG A 90 18.68 -7.82 -8.35
CA ARG A 90 17.62 -8.37 -7.48
C ARG A 90 16.43 -8.81 -8.32
N LEU A 91 15.68 -9.78 -7.83
CA LEU A 91 14.37 -10.13 -8.36
C LEU A 91 13.34 -9.14 -7.81
N GLN A 92 12.73 -8.35 -8.69
CA GLN A 92 11.69 -7.39 -8.34
C GLN A 92 10.30 -7.97 -8.58
N VAL A 93 9.45 -7.92 -7.56
CA VAL A 93 8.01 -8.16 -7.65
C VAL A 93 7.29 -6.85 -7.35
N SER A 94 6.56 -6.30 -8.32
CA SER A 94 5.83 -5.04 -8.18
C SER A 94 4.34 -5.26 -8.12
N ILE A 95 3.68 -4.65 -7.15
CA ILE A 95 2.25 -4.80 -6.89
C ILE A 95 1.60 -3.42 -6.98
N PHE A 96 0.72 -3.23 -7.97
CA PHE A 96 -0.05 -2.01 -8.16
C PHE A 96 -1.33 -2.05 -7.34
N MET A 97 -1.61 -0.97 -6.62
CA MET A 97 -2.79 -0.78 -5.79
C MET A 97 -3.74 0.21 -6.46
N SER A 98 -4.90 -0.25 -6.89
CA SER A 98 -5.97 0.64 -7.35
C SER A 98 -6.61 1.36 -6.14
N PRO A 99 -7.27 2.53 -6.32
CA PRO A 99 -7.96 3.23 -5.24
C PRO A 99 -9.02 2.41 -4.49
N LEU A 100 -9.49 1.32 -5.07
CA LEU A 100 -10.49 0.43 -4.45
C LEU A 100 -9.87 -0.68 -3.60
N ASN A 101 -8.55 -0.87 -3.64
CA ASN A 101 -7.86 -1.85 -2.81
C ASN A 101 -7.73 -1.39 -1.35
N VAL A 102 -7.30 -2.29 -0.46
CA VAL A 102 -6.85 -1.92 0.90
C VAL A 102 -5.48 -1.26 0.77
N HIS A 103 -5.33 -0.07 1.38
CA HIS A 103 -4.12 0.76 1.24
C HIS A 103 -3.13 0.63 2.40
N VAL A 104 -3.39 -0.29 3.33
CA VAL A 104 -2.45 -0.65 4.39
C VAL A 104 -1.25 -1.38 3.77
N THR A 105 -0.05 -0.93 4.09
CA THR A 105 1.18 -1.66 3.79
C THR A 105 1.55 -2.52 4.97
N ARG A 106 1.98 -3.77 4.74
CA ARG A 106 2.35 -4.74 5.76
C ARG A 106 3.79 -5.19 5.55
N TYR A 107 4.46 -5.56 6.64
CA TYR A 107 5.80 -6.14 6.52
C TYR A 107 5.77 -7.45 5.75
N PRO A 108 6.58 -7.60 4.67
CA PRO A 108 6.59 -8.82 3.86
C PRO A 108 7.26 -10.02 4.56
N VAL A 109 8.14 -9.74 5.51
CA VAL A 109 8.89 -10.73 6.32
C VAL A 109 8.99 -10.24 7.76
N SER A 110 9.29 -11.17 8.69
CA SER A 110 9.74 -10.83 10.05
C SER A 110 11.25 -10.59 10.05
N GLY A 111 11.74 -9.80 11.01
CA GLY A 111 13.17 -9.52 11.18
C GLY A 111 13.45 -8.17 11.77
N GLU A 112 14.70 -7.70 11.64
CA GLU A 112 15.12 -6.37 12.07
C GLU A 112 15.12 -5.40 10.88
N VAL A 113 14.59 -4.20 11.07
CA VAL A 113 14.69 -3.13 10.08
C VAL A 113 16.10 -2.56 10.10
N VAL A 114 16.89 -2.84 9.08
CA VAL A 114 18.29 -2.39 8.97
C VAL A 114 18.45 -1.12 8.14
N PHE A 115 17.39 -0.71 7.43
CA PHE A 115 17.38 0.52 6.64
C PHE A 115 15.97 1.05 6.47
N SER A 116 15.77 2.37 6.67
CA SER A 116 14.49 3.04 6.44
C SER A 116 14.73 4.47 5.95
N LYS A 117 14.41 4.76 4.68
CA LYS A 117 14.70 6.06 4.09
C LYS A 117 13.54 6.59 3.24
N TYR A 118 13.15 7.84 3.52
CA TYR A 118 12.20 8.59 2.72
C TYR A 118 12.93 9.36 1.61
N HIS A 119 12.32 9.35 0.42
CA HIS A 119 12.81 10.11 -0.73
C HIS A 119 11.69 11.00 -1.27
N PRO A 120 11.83 12.32 -1.25
CA PRO A 120 10.93 13.19 -1.99
C PRO A 120 11.05 12.92 -3.49
N GLY A 121 9.97 13.09 -4.23
CA GLY A 121 10.00 12.78 -5.65
C GLY A 121 8.82 13.35 -6.42
N LYS A 122 8.67 12.88 -7.67
CA LYS A 122 7.56 13.22 -8.56
C LYS A 122 6.33 12.39 -8.22
N TYR A 123 5.24 12.64 -8.92
CA TYR A 123 3.96 11.94 -8.80
C TYR A 123 3.54 11.39 -10.18
N LEU A 124 4.40 10.58 -10.79
CA LEU A 124 4.05 9.85 -12.00
C LEU A 124 2.99 8.78 -11.66
N VAL A 125 2.21 8.37 -12.65
CA VAL A 125 1.28 7.24 -12.45
C VAL A 125 2.06 6.00 -11.98
N ALA A 126 1.56 5.30 -10.96
CA ALA A 126 2.32 4.28 -10.22
C ALA A 126 2.74 3.07 -11.08
N TRP A 127 2.02 2.76 -12.16
CA TRP A 127 2.39 1.69 -13.10
C TRP A 127 3.47 2.09 -14.13
N HIS A 128 3.88 3.37 -14.18
CA HIS A 128 4.94 3.81 -15.07
C HIS A 128 6.28 3.20 -14.62
N PRO A 129 7.12 2.64 -15.55
CA PRO A 129 8.37 1.97 -15.19
C PRO A 129 9.33 2.82 -14.34
N LYS A 130 9.39 4.13 -14.62
CA LYS A 130 10.25 5.09 -13.89
C LYS A 130 9.69 5.53 -12.53
N SER A 131 8.47 5.13 -12.14
CA SER A 131 7.88 5.53 -10.85
C SER A 131 8.68 4.99 -9.66
N SER A 132 9.28 3.81 -9.77
CA SER A 132 10.11 3.19 -8.72
C SER A 132 11.32 4.03 -8.29
N THR A 133 11.81 4.90 -9.17
CA THR A 133 13.01 5.70 -8.93
C THR A 133 12.73 7.20 -8.85
N LEU A 134 11.71 7.70 -9.54
CA LEU A 134 11.45 9.13 -9.67
C LEU A 134 10.34 9.66 -8.75
N ASN A 135 9.40 8.80 -8.32
CA ASN A 135 8.31 9.22 -7.45
C ASN A 135 8.75 9.35 -5.99
N GLU A 136 7.94 10.10 -5.23
CA GLU A 136 7.97 10.06 -3.76
C GLU A 136 7.91 8.59 -3.33
N ARG A 137 8.84 8.17 -2.50
CA ARG A 137 8.97 6.78 -2.07
C ARG A 137 9.61 6.65 -0.69
N THR A 138 9.36 5.53 -0.04
CA THR A 138 10.15 5.06 1.10
C THR A 138 10.79 3.73 0.73
N THR A 139 12.08 3.57 1.06
CA THR A 139 12.82 2.33 0.90
C THR A 139 13.09 1.75 2.28
N ILE A 140 12.66 0.52 2.52
CA ILE A 140 12.81 -0.18 3.80
C ILE A 140 13.47 -1.52 3.52
N VAL A 141 14.46 -1.89 4.36
CA VAL A 141 15.10 -3.20 4.31
C VAL A 141 14.92 -3.88 5.67
N VAL A 142 14.47 -5.12 5.61
CA VAL A 142 14.33 -6.00 6.77
C VAL A 142 15.31 -7.15 6.63
N ASP A 143 16.18 -7.32 7.61
CA ASP A 143 17.07 -8.49 7.70
C ASP A 143 16.28 -9.67 8.27
N ASN A 144 16.13 -10.69 7.42
CA ASN A 144 15.36 -11.90 7.72
C ASN A 144 16.28 -13.14 7.74
N PRO A 145 16.20 -13.99 8.76
CA PRO A 145 17.10 -15.13 8.89
C PRO A 145 17.11 -16.10 7.70
N THR A 146 15.98 -16.21 6.98
CA THR A 146 15.81 -17.17 5.89
C THR A 146 16.19 -16.61 4.53
N TYR A 147 15.81 -15.35 4.25
CA TYR A 147 16.00 -14.71 2.94
C TYR A 147 17.15 -13.70 2.92
N GLY A 148 17.78 -13.45 4.10
CA GLY A 148 18.67 -12.30 4.26
C GLY A 148 17.93 -10.99 4.14
N GLU A 149 18.58 -9.98 3.63
CA GLU A 149 18.00 -8.65 3.48
C GLU A 149 16.93 -8.61 2.40
N VAL A 150 15.69 -8.35 2.80
CA VAL A 150 14.53 -8.14 1.92
C VAL A 150 14.18 -6.67 1.89
N LEU A 151 14.30 -6.04 0.71
CA LEU A 151 13.91 -4.65 0.51
C LEU A 151 12.47 -4.59 0.02
N TYR A 152 11.67 -3.72 0.61
CA TYR A 152 10.41 -3.29 0.01
C TYR A 152 10.36 -1.77 -0.09
N ARG A 153 9.75 -1.30 -1.17
CA ARG A 153 9.68 0.13 -1.50
C ARG A 153 8.24 0.55 -1.68
N GLN A 154 7.76 1.48 -0.85
CA GLN A 154 6.47 2.13 -1.01
C GLN A 154 6.63 3.27 -2.01
N ILE A 155 5.77 3.36 -3.01
CA ILE A 155 5.88 4.32 -4.11
C ILE A 155 4.53 5.04 -4.26
N ALA A 156 4.54 6.36 -4.14
CA ALA A 156 3.38 7.19 -4.38
C ALA A 156 3.00 7.21 -5.87
N GLY A 157 1.71 7.29 -6.17
CA GLY A 157 1.20 7.49 -7.53
C GLY A 157 0.80 8.93 -7.82
N ALA A 158 0.18 9.17 -8.98
CA ALA A 158 -0.19 10.51 -9.44
C ALA A 158 -1.18 11.27 -8.53
N VAL A 159 -2.02 10.55 -7.80
CA VAL A 159 -2.99 11.10 -6.84
C VAL A 159 -2.50 10.99 -5.40
N ALA A 160 -1.58 10.05 -5.14
CA ALA A 160 -0.97 9.84 -3.83
C ALA A 160 0.05 10.94 -3.55
N ARG A 161 -0.20 11.74 -2.54
CA ARG A 161 0.72 12.80 -2.11
C ARG A 161 1.34 12.55 -0.74
N ARG A 162 1.15 11.35 -0.15
CA ARG A 162 1.70 11.07 1.17
C ARG A 162 1.83 9.57 1.41
N ILE A 163 3.05 9.16 1.67
CA ILE A 163 3.39 7.86 2.23
C ILE A 163 3.55 8.03 3.74
N VAL A 164 2.88 7.18 4.51
CA VAL A 164 3.11 7.03 5.94
C VAL A 164 3.91 5.74 6.13
N ASN A 165 5.08 5.85 6.70
CA ASN A 165 5.97 4.75 7.02
C ASN A 165 6.10 4.61 8.53
N TYR A 166 5.99 3.40 9.05
CA TYR A 166 6.16 3.09 10.48
C TYR A 166 7.45 2.35 10.79
N ALA A 167 8.21 1.97 9.75
CA ALA A 167 9.46 1.26 9.93
C ALA A 167 10.56 2.22 10.41
N GLU A 168 11.18 1.90 11.55
CA GLU A 168 12.32 2.60 12.12
C GLU A 168 13.51 1.65 12.17
N GLU A 169 14.72 2.15 11.86
CA GLU A 169 15.96 1.35 11.91
C GLU A 169 16.20 0.83 13.33
N GLY A 170 16.60 -0.44 13.43
CA GLY A 170 16.78 -1.18 14.69
C GLY A 170 15.50 -1.78 15.27
N GLN A 171 14.34 -1.54 14.65
CA GLN A 171 13.06 -2.10 15.10
C GLN A 171 12.92 -3.57 14.68
N THR A 172 12.54 -4.47 15.60
CA THR A 172 12.10 -5.82 15.25
C THR A 172 10.63 -5.79 14.80
N VAL A 173 10.37 -6.38 13.64
CA VAL A 173 9.04 -6.40 13.02
C VAL A 173 8.55 -7.81 12.76
N THR A 174 7.22 -7.98 12.72
CA THR A 174 6.58 -9.25 12.44
C THR A 174 5.89 -9.23 11.09
N GLN A 175 6.09 -10.27 10.29
CA GLN A 175 5.44 -10.46 9.00
C GLN A 175 3.92 -10.25 9.08
N GLY A 176 3.35 -9.53 8.11
CA GLY A 176 1.92 -9.27 8.02
C GLY A 176 1.39 -8.16 8.93
N THR A 177 2.19 -7.66 9.89
CA THR A 177 1.80 -6.51 10.70
C THR A 177 1.87 -5.20 9.91
N ASP A 178 1.25 -4.14 10.42
CA ASP A 178 1.12 -2.84 9.78
C ASP A 178 2.48 -2.14 9.67
N ALA A 179 2.92 -1.87 8.46
CA ALA A 179 4.18 -1.19 8.13
C ALA A 179 3.96 0.25 7.64
N GLY A 180 2.71 0.65 7.40
CA GLY A 180 2.38 1.99 6.94
C GLY A 180 1.14 2.07 6.06
N PHE A 181 0.95 3.25 5.46
CA PHE A 181 -0.22 3.56 4.65
C PHE A 181 0.15 4.46 3.47
N ILE A 182 -0.34 4.14 2.25
CA ILE A 182 -0.11 4.97 1.09
C ILE A 182 -1.45 5.56 0.62
N LYS A 183 -1.56 6.90 0.57
CA LYS A 183 -2.84 7.57 0.22
C LYS A 183 -2.98 7.69 -1.30
N PHE A 184 -4.03 7.07 -1.88
CA PHE A 184 -4.54 7.20 -3.27
C PHE A 184 -3.62 6.73 -4.41
N GLY A 185 -3.80 5.47 -4.83
CA GLY A 185 -3.19 4.90 -6.03
C GLY A 185 -1.67 4.80 -5.95
N SER A 186 -1.16 3.62 -5.70
CA SER A 186 0.23 3.42 -5.31
C SER A 186 0.77 2.09 -5.86
N ARG A 187 2.04 1.88 -5.64
CA ARG A 187 2.73 0.64 -5.96
C ARG A 187 3.67 0.29 -4.82
N VAL A 188 3.82 -1.00 -4.55
CA VAL A 188 4.88 -1.50 -3.68
C VAL A 188 5.73 -2.48 -4.47
N ASP A 189 7.05 -2.26 -4.43
CA ASP A 189 8.04 -3.15 -5.00
C ASP A 189 8.69 -3.95 -3.87
N VAL A 190 8.84 -5.27 -4.08
CA VAL A 190 9.61 -6.16 -3.21
C VAL A 190 10.82 -6.65 -3.99
N PHE A 191 12.01 -6.58 -3.39
CA PHE A 191 13.26 -7.01 -4.00
C PHE A 191 13.84 -8.18 -3.19
N LEU A 192 14.04 -9.29 -3.87
CA LEU A 192 14.50 -10.56 -3.34
C LEU A 192 15.83 -10.97 -3.97
N PRO A 193 16.57 -11.93 -3.41
CA PRO A 193 17.71 -12.56 -4.08
C PRO A 193 17.31 -13.09 -5.47
N VAL A 194 18.22 -13.03 -6.45
CA VAL A 194 17.93 -13.35 -7.85
C VAL A 194 17.48 -14.81 -8.04
N GLU A 195 18.03 -15.71 -7.22
CA GLU A 195 17.72 -17.15 -7.24
C GLU A 195 16.37 -17.52 -6.60
N THR A 196 15.63 -16.53 -6.10
CA THR A 196 14.34 -16.80 -5.42
C THR A 196 13.27 -17.25 -6.40
N SER A 197 12.71 -18.43 -6.18
CA SER A 197 11.54 -18.92 -6.91
C SER A 197 10.28 -18.24 -6.41
N VAL A 198 9.55 -17.52 -7.25
CA VAL A 198 8.30 -16.84 -6.89
C VAL A 198 7.07 -17.66 -7.23
N LEU A 199 6.06 -17.59 -6.36
CA LEU A 199 4.77 -18.29 -6.51
C LEU A 199 3.71 -17.45 -7.21
N VAL A 200 4.01 -16.18 -7.48
CA VAL A 200 3.09 -15.22 -8.12
C VAL A 200 3.52 -14.93 -9.56
N LYS A 201 2.56 -14.54 -10.39
CA LYS A 201 2.80 -14.16 -11.79
C LYS A 201 2.18 -12.80 -12.10
N GLU A 202 2.69 -12.15 -13.15
CA GLU A 202 2.11 -10.90 -13.65
C GLU A 202 0.62 -11.07 -13.98
N GLY A 203 -0.18 -10.08 -13.62
CA GLY A 203 -1.63 -10.11 -13.76
C GLY A 203 -2.38 -10.71 -12.57
N GLN A 204 -1.72 -11.44 -11.67
CA GLN A 204 -2.35 -12.06 -10.49
C GLN A 204 -2.77 -10.99 -9.47
N VAL A 205 -3.98 -11.18 -8.92
CA VAL A 205 -4.47 -10.39 -7.77
C VAL A 205 -3.96 -11.03 -6.47
N VAL A 206 -3.39 -10.20 -5.60
CA VAL A 206 -2.81 -10.60 -4.33
C VAL A 206 -3.43 -9.84 -3.17
N LYS A 207 -3.35 -10.43 -1.96
CA LYS A 207 -3.84 -9.85 -0.70
C LYS A 207 -2.67 -9.67 0.27
N GLY A 208 -2.50 -8.45 0.77
CA GLY A 208 -1.45 -8.10 1.73
C GLY A 208 -1.54 -8.91 3.02
N GLY A 209 -0.40 -9.44 3.49
CA GLY A 209 -0.30 -10.30 4.66
C GLY A 209 -0.89 -11.70 4.50
N VAL A 210 -1.37 -12.07 3.29
CA VAL A 210 -2.05 -13.37 3.05
C VAL A 210 -1.44 -14.14 1.89
N THR A 211 -1.25 -13.48 0.74
CA THR A 211 -0.74 -14.16 -0.45
C THR A 211 0.77 -14.34 -0.34
N LEU A 212 1.26 -15.57 -0.50
CA LEU A 212 2.69 -15.87 -0.55
C LEU A 212 3.27 -15.37 -1.88
N ILE A 213 4.34 -14.57 -1.80
CA ILE A 213 5.17 -14.22 -2.96
C ILE A 213 6.15 -15.34 -3.25
N THR A 214 6.75 -15.89 -2.20
CA THR A 214 7.66 -17.03 -2.27
C THR A 214 7.64 -17.83 -0.96
N SER A 215 8.04 -19.08 -1.02
CA SER A 215 8.31 -19.96 0.12
C SER A 215 9.50 -20.85 -0.20
N LYS A 216 10.33 -21.17 0.80
CA LYS A 216 11.47 -22.09 0.66
C LYS A 216 11.11 -23.57 0.90
N ASN A 217 9.82 -23.87 1.10
CA ASN A 217 9.31 -25.26 1.19
C ASN A 217 9.13 -25.89 -0.18
#